data_6189b103ba751513f3228de69a84dd24
#
_entry.id   6189b103ba751513f3228de69a84dd24
#
_cell.length_a   1.000
_cell.length_b   1.000
_cell.length_c   1.000
_cell.angle_alpha   90.00
_cell.angle_beta   90.00
_cell.angle_gamma   90.00
#
_symmetry.space_group_name_H-M   'P 1'
#
loop_
_entity.id
_entity.type
_entity.pdbx_description
1 polymer ?
#
loop_
_entity_poly.entity_id
_entity_poly.type
_entity_poly.pdbx_seq_one_letter_code
_entity_poly.pdbx_strand_id
1 'polypeptide(L)'
;MQTDILDLLTKYDVPTPRYTSYPTVPFWNFQSLSLEDWKTSVINTYQKENGEICLYIHLPFCEELCTYCACNKRITTNHNVETPYLESVLKEWKMYLQLFNSKPKIREIHLGGGTPTFFHRNILHNSLLQLLPMLLL
;
A
#
# COMPACT_ATOMS: atom_id res chain seq x y z
N MET A 1 -20.19 -33.33 8.46
CA MET A 1 -19.47 -33.28 9.74
C MET A 1 -19.44 -31.82 10.17
N GLN A 2 -20.20 -31.47 11.18
CA GLN A 2 -20.19 -30.13 11.76
C GLN A 2 -19.01 -30.12 12.74
N THR A 3 -17.93 -29.44 12.37
CA THR A 3 -16.76 -29.25 13.26
C THR A 3 -17.19 -28.30 14.37
N ASP A 4 -17.06 -28.70 15.62
CA ASP A 4 -17.39 -27.84 16.75
C ASP A 4 -16.42 -26.63 16.78
N ILE A 5 -16.95 -25.45 17.04
CA ILE A 5 -16.13 -24.21 17.18
C ILE A 5 -15.07 -24.37 18.26
N LEU A 6 -15.37 -25.11 19.35
CA LEU A 6 -14.42 -25.39 20.42
C LEU A 6 -13.24 -26.24 19.94
N ASP A 7 -13.48 -27.23 19.07
CA ASP A 7 -12.42 -28.03 18.47
C ASP A 7 -11.50 -27.17 17.57
N LEU A 8 -12.08 -26.26 16.80
CA LEU A 8 -11.31 -25.34 15.97
C LEU A 8 -10.49 -24.37 16.81
N LEU A 9 -11.06 -23.77 17.85
CA LEU A 9 -10.34 -22.90 18.78
C LEU A 9 -9.17 -23.64 19.44
N THR A 10 -9.41 -24.82 20.01
CA THR A 10 -8.37 -25.64 20.64
C THR A 10 -7.27 -26.01 19.65
N LYS A 11 -7.61 -26.30 18.39
CA LYS A 11 -6.65 -26.66 17.35
C LYS A 11 -5.77 -25.49 16.92
N TYR A 12 -6.31 -24.26 16.85
CA TYR A 12 -5.65 -23.11 16.26
C TYR A 12 -5.19 -22.07 17.28
N ASP A 13 -5.55 -22.20 18.56
CA ASP A 13 -5.04 -21.37 19.65
C ASP A 13 -3.64 -21.85 20.09
N VAL A 14 -2.70 -21.69 19.16
CA VAL A 14 -1.28 -22.05 19.37
C VAL A 14 -0.40 -20.87 18.95
N PRO A 15 0.76 -20.68 19.61
CA PRO A 15 1.72 -19.67 19.18
C PRO A 15 2.13 -19.90 17.74
N THR A 16 1.78 -18.97 16.85
CA THR A 16 2.11 -19.07 15.44
C THR A 16 2.89 -17.84 14.98
N PRO A 17 3.85 -17.98 14.05
CA PRO A 17 4.50 -16.85 13.41
C PRO A 17 3.46 -15.97 12.72
N ARG A 18 3.65 -14.66 12.81
CA ARG A 18 2.79 -13.70 12.11
C ARG A 18 3.12 -13.71 10.63
N TYR A 19 2.24 -14.25 9.83
CA TYR A 19 2.33 -14.19 8.37
C TYR A 19 1.54 -13.00 7.84
N THR A 20 2.17 -12.18 6.99
CA THR A 20 1.55 -11.00 6.37
C THR A 20 1.29 -11.18 4.89
N SER A 21 1.70 -12.31 4.31
CA SER A 21 1.55 -12.63 2.89
C SER A 21 1.47 -14.13 2.64
N TYR A 22 0.92 -14.52 1.51
CA TYR A 22 0.97 -15.89 1.01
C TYR A 22 1.36 -15.89 -0.48
N PRO A 23 2.42 -16.62 -0.88
CA PRO A 23 3.34 -17.37 -0.02
C PRO A 23 4.08 -16.47 0.96
N THR A 24 4.58 -17.05 2.06
CA THR A 24 5.35 -16.29 3.06
C THR A 24 6.74 -15.96 2.56
N VAL A 25 7.32 -14.88 3.07
CA VAL A 25 8.63 -14.30 2.62
C VAL A 25 9.74 -15.33 2.39
N PRO A 26 9.95 -16.38 3.22
CA PRO A 26 10.98 -17.39 2.96
C PRO A 26 10.81 -18.16 1.65
N PHE A 27 9.60 -18.17 1.08
CA PHE A 27 9.29 -18.86 -0.17
C PHE A 27 9.26 -17.93 -1.38
N TRP A 28 9.63 -16.66 -1.21
CA TRP A 28 9.71 -15.73 -2.32
C TRP A 28 10.99 -15.94 -3.11
N ASN A 29 10.86 -16.00 -4.43
CA ASN A 29 12.02 -16.05 -5.32
C ASN A 29 12.37 -14.64 -5.77
N PHE A 30 13.33 -14.01 -5.07
CA PHE A 30 13.81 -12.67 -5.38
C PHE A 30 14.73 -12.59 -6.59
N GLN A 31 15.26 -13.72 -7.06
CA GLN A 31 16.25 -13.74 -8.16
C GLN A 31 15.62 -13.70 -9.55
N SER A 32 14.32 -14.00 -9.67
CA SER A 32 13.64 -14.11 -10.95
C SER A 32 12.75 -12.93 -11.30
N LEU A 33 12.61 -11.94 -10.42
CA LEU A 33 11.75 -10.79 -10.68
C LEU A 33 12.50 -9.71 -11.45
N SER A 34 12.13 -9.49 -12.72
CA SER A 34 12.59 -8.34 -13.51
C SER A 34 11.59 -7.17 -13.44
N LEU A 35 12.08 -5.96 -13.73
CA LEU A 35 11.21 -4.79 -13.85
C LEU A 35 10.16 -4.95 -14.96
N GLU A 36 10.53 -5.63 -16.04
CA GLU A 36 9.62 -5.86 -17.17
C GLU A 36 8.53 -6.89 -16.82
N ASP A 37 8.86 -7.93 -16.07
CA ASP A 37 7.87 -8.90 -15.57
C ASP A 37 6.86 -8.21 -14.64
N TRP A 38 7.36 -7.33 -13.76
CA TRP A 38 6.50 -6.53 -12.88
C TRP A 38 5.57 -5.62 -13.68
N LYS A 39 6.08 -4.84 -14.65
CA LYS A 39 5.26 -3.98 -15.51
C LYS A 39 4.20 -4.78 -16.25
N THR A 40 4.59 -5.91 -16.83
CA THR A 40 3.68 -6.81 -17.54
C THR A 40 2.57 -7.31 -16.64
N SER A 41 2.89 -7.71 -15.40
CA SER A 41 1.91 -8.15 -14.41
C SER A 41 0.93 -7.03 -14.04
N VAL A 42 1.43 -5.80 -13.83
CA VAL A 42 0.60 -4.62 -13.54
C VAL A 42 -0.37 -4.34 -14.69
N ILE A 43 0.12 -4.31 -15.93
CA ILE A 43 -0.70 -4.03 -17.12
C ILE A 43 -1.76 -5.11 -17.31
N ASN A 44 -1.39 -6.38 -17.19
CA ASN A 44 -2.32 -7.50 -17.35
C ASN A 44 -3.42 -7.48 -16.29
N THR A 45 -3.06 -7.20 -15.03
CA THR A 45 -4.05 -7.07 -13.95
C THR A 45 -4.98 -5.90 -14.19
N TYR A 46 -4.44 -4.74 -14.58
CA TYR A 46 -5.23 -3.55 -14.90
C TYR A 46 -6.25 -3.82 -16.03
N GLN A 47 -5.84 -4.51 -17.09
CA GLN A 47 -6.73 -4.88 -18.20
C GLN A 47 -7.81 -5.88 -17.77
N LYS A 48 -7.44 -6.89 -16.97
CA LYS A 48 -8.36 -7.89 -16.45
C LYS A 48 -9.45 -7.26 -15.57
N GLU A 49 -9.12 -6.26 -14.79
CA GLU A 49 -10.05 -5.53 -13.93
C GLU A 49 -10.75 -4.36 -14.65
N ASN A 50 -10.75 -4.33 -15.98
CA ASN A 50 -11.40 -3.29 -16.79
C ASN A 50 -11.00 -1.85 -16.41
N GLY A 51 -9.76 -1.66 -15.99
CA GLY A 51 -9.22 -0.38 -15.57
C GLY A 51 -9.66 0.08 -14.18
N GLU A 52 -10.31 -0.78 -13.40
CA GLU A 52 -10.67 -0.49 -12.00
C GLU A 52 -9.50 -0.80 -11.07
N ILE A 53 -9.21 0.12 -10.15
CA ILE A 53 -8.14 -0.02 -9.16
C ILE A 53 -8.56 0.47 -7.77
N CYS A 54 -7.97 -0.14 -6.75
CA CYS A 54 -7.94 0.39 -5.40
C CYS A 54 -6.54 0.97 -5.14
N LEU A 55 -6.48 2.17 -4.61
CA LEU A 55 -5.24 2.89 -4.37
C LEU A 55 -4.91 2.86 -2.88
N TYR A 56 -3.81 2.24 -2.51
CA TYR A 56 -3.24 2.32 -1.17
C TYR A 56 -2.03 3.24 -1.17
N ILE A 57 -2.09 4.30 -0.38
CA ILE A 57 -1.00 5.25 -0.20
C ILE A 57 -0.38 5.01 1.17
N HIS A 58 0.85 4.55 1.18
CA HIS A 58 1.60 4.31 2.41
C HIS A 58 2.19 5.62 2.93
N LEU A 59 1.84 5.99 4.18
CA LEU A 59 2.32 7.18 4.87
C LEU A 59 3.17 6.73 6.07
N PRO A 60 4.52 6.63 5.93
CA PRO A 60 5.35 5.86 6.86
C PRO A 60 5.73 6.59 8.15
N PHE A 61 5.43 7.87 8.30
CA PHE A 61 5.95 8.65 9.42
C PHE A 61 5.05 8.59 10.67
N CYS A 62 5.71 8.50 11.82
CA CYS A 62 5.11 8.60 13.16
C CYS A 62 6.04 9.40 14.05
N GLU A 63 5.50 10.16 14.99
CA GLU A 63 6.30 10.84 16.02
C GLU A 63 6.78 9.85 17.08
N GLU A 64 5.95 8.86 17.43
CA GLU A 64 6.22 7.87 18.46
C GLU A 64 6.02 6.45 17.98
N LEU A 65 6.69 5.50 18.62
CA LEU A 65 6.57 4.08 18.35
C LEU A 65 5.50 3.43 19.23
N CYS A 66 4.46 2.91 18.61
CA CYS A 66 3.48 2.06 19.30
C CYS A 66 4.10 0.72 19.69
N THR A 67 3.84 0.24 20.90
CA THR A 67 4.44 -0.98 21.46
C THR A 67 4.08 -2.26 20.69
N TYR A 68 2.99 -2.26 19.95
CA TYR A 68 2.48 -3.37 19.14
C TYR A 68 2.68 -3.17 17.62
N CYS A 69 3.43 -2.15 17.20
CA CYS A 69 3.52 -1.76 15.80
C CYS A 69 4.40 -2.70 14.97
N ALA A 70 3.82 -3.27 13.91
CA ALA A 70 4.53 -4.05 12.90
C ALA A 70 4.51 -3.39 11.50
N CYS A 71 4.03 -2.15 11.38
CA CYS A 71 4.01 -1.43 10.11
C CYS A 71 5.42 -1.06 9.66
N ASN A 72 5.63 -0.96 8.34
CA ASN A 72 6.82 -0.29 7.81
C ASN A 72 6.71 1.20 8.11
N LYS A 73 7.56 1.71 8.99
CA LYS A 73 7.47 3.08 9.51
C LYS A 73 8.84 3.70 9.74
N ARG A 74 8.83 5.02 9.82
CA ARG A 74 9.96 5.83 10.23
C ARG A 74 9.52 6.77 11.36
N ILE A 75 10.19 6.66 12.51
CA ILE A 75 9.93 7.52 13.66
C ILE A 75 10.72 8.82 13.48
N THR A 76 10.03 9.95 13.49
CA THR A 76 10.62 11.29 13.40
C THR A 76 9.64 12.35 13.85
N THR A 77 10.15 13.41 14.44
CA THR A 77 9.41 14.66 14.73
C THR A 77 9.72 15.77 13.71
N ASN A 78 10.55 15.46 12.71
CA ASN A 78 10.94 16.43 11.69
C ASN A 78 9.92 16.43 10.52
N HIS A 79 9.01 17.38 10.53
CA HIS A 79 7.97 17.56 9.51
C HIS A 79 8.50 18.00 8.13
N ASN A 80 9.76 18.41 8.00
CA ASN A 80 10.37 18.74 6.70
C ASN A 80 10.45 17.50 5.77
N VAL A 81 10.22 16.28 6.27
CA VAL A 81 10.18 15.07 5.46
C VAL A 81 8.89 14.92 4.65
N GLU A 82 7.81 15.63 4.99
CA GLU A 82 6.48 15.48 4.41
C GLU A 82 6.46 15.78 2.91
N THR A 83 6.87 17.00 2.54
CA THR A 83 6.81 17.47 1.14
C THR A 83 7.65 16.61 0.21
N PRO A 84 8.95 16.32 0.47
CA PRO A 84 9.74 15.46 -0.42
C PRO A 84 9.17 14.04 -0.56
N TYR A 85 8.57 13.53 0.51
CA TYR A 85 7.93 12.22 0.46
C TYR A 85 6.70 12.22 -0.45
N LEU A 86 5.79 13.17 -0.27
CA LEU A 86 4.57 13.26 -1.08
C LEU A 86 4.88 13.57 -2.56
N GLU A 87 5.91 14.36 -2.84
CA GLU A 87 6.42 14.54 -4.21
C GLU A 87 6.88 13.23 -4.85
N SER A 88 7.53 12.37 -4.06
CA SER A 88 7.96 11.03 -4.51
C SER A 88 6.75 10.12 -4.80
N VAL A 89 5.74 10.14 -3.94
CA VAL A 89 4.47 9.42 -4.15
C VAL A 89 3.77 9.88 -5.42
N LEU A 90 3.69 11.19 -5.66
CA LEU A 90 3.11 11.76 -6.87
C LEU A 90 3.90 11.38 -8.13
N LYS A 91 5.23 11.32 -8.03
CA LYS A 91 6.10 10.88 -9.13
C LYS A 91 5.87 9.41 -9.44
N GLU A 92 5.81 8.56 -8.42
CA GLU A 92 5.49 7.13 -8.57
C GLU A 92 4.14 6.95 -9.23
N TRP A 93 3.10 7.66 -8.76
CA TRP A 93 1.78 7.61 -9.36
C TRP A 93 1.79 7.97 -10.86
N LYS A 94 2.52 9.01 -11.25
CA LYS A 94 2.69 9.36 -12.68
C LYS A 94 3.31 8.23 -13.49
N MET A 95 4.25 7.47 -12.91
CA MET A 95 4.84 6.30 -13.58
C MET A 95 3.80 5.20 -13.82
N TYR A 96 2.92 4.93 -12.85
CA TYR A 96 1.81 3.98 -13.05
C TYR A 96 0.86 4.45 -14.16
N LEU A 97 0.48 5.73 -14.17
CA LEU A 97 -0.39 6.28 -15.22
C LEU A 97 0.22 6.14 -16.62
N GLN A 98 1.55 6.18 -16.74
CA GLN A 98 2.24 5.96 -18.01
C GLN A 98 2.21 4.50 -18.48
N LEU A 99 2.05 3.54 -17.55
CA LEU A 99 1.91 2.13 -17.88
C LEU A 99 0.50 1.78 -18.36
N PHE A 100 -0.51 2.51 -17.91
CA PHE A 100 -1.90 2.24 -18.25
C PHE A 100 -2.22 2.80 -19.66
N ASN A 101 -2.94 2.03 -20.45
CA ASN A 101 -3.37 2.44 -21.78
C ASN A 101 -4.66 3.29 -21.80
N SER A 102 -5.25 3.49 -20.63
CA SER A 102 -6.46 4.29 -20.41
C SER A 102 -6.45 4.86 -18.99
N LYS A 103 -7.35 5.77 -18.70
CA LYS A 103 -7.48 6.34 -17.35
C LYS A 103 -8.03 5.32 -16.38
N PRO A 104 -7.40 5.15 -15.21
CA PRO A 104 -7.89 4.26 -14.18
C PRO A 104 -9.18 4.78 -13.56
N LYS A 105 -10.08 3.86 -13.26
CA LYS A 105 -11.26 4.10 -12.43
C LYS A 105 -10.92 3.74 -11.00
N ILE A 106 -10.74 4.74 -10.15
CA ILE A 106 -10.46 4.49 -8.74
C ILE A 106 -11.74 4.14 -8.01
N ARG A 107 -11.79 2.93 -7.44
CA ARG A 107 -12.90 2.46 -6.59
C ARG A 107 -12.72 2.89 -5.14
N GLU A 108 -11.49 2.88 -4.68
CA GLU A 108 -11.16 3.14 -3.27
C GLU A 108 -9.79 3.78 -3.15
N ILE A 109 -9.67 4.71 -2.20
CA ILE A 109 -8.39 5.27 -1.77
C ILE A 109 -8.24 5.00 -0.28
N HIS A 110 -7.17 4.31 0.08
CA HIS A 110 -6.82 4.01 1.46
C HIS A 110 -5.48 4.67 1.83
N LEU A 111 -5.46 5.38 2.95
CA LEU A 111 -4.25 5.96 3.52
C LEU A 111 -3.86 5.14 4.75
N GLY A 112 -2.64 4.63 4.79
CA GLY A 112 -2.22 3.76 5.88
C GLY A 112 -0.71 3.76 6.09
N GLY A 113 -0.23 2.86 6.94
CA GLY A 113 1.18 2.67 7.24
C GLY A 113 1.58 3.15 8.63
N GLY A 114 2.05 4.38 8.75
CA GLY A 114 2.37 5.02 10.02
C GLY A 114 1.15 5.74 10.61
N THR A 115 1.30 7.04 10.82
CA THR A 115 0.23 7.91 11.33
C THR A 115 -0.15 8.92 10.25
N PRO A 116 -1.28 8.76 9.54
CA PRO A 116 -1.67 9.72 8.50
C PRO A 116 -1.76 11.15 8.98
N THR A 117 -2.15 11.37 10.24
CA THR A 117 -2.24 12.69 10.89
C THR A 117 -0.87 13.28 11.27
N PHE A 118 0.23 12.58 11.06
CA PHE A 118 1.57 13.14 11.09
C PHE A 118 1.72 14.23 10.02
N PHE A 119 1.13 14.01 8.86
CA PHE A 119 1.19 14.94 7.75
C PHE A 119 0.33 16.17 8.02
N HIS A 120 0.89 17.34 7.80
CA HIS A 120 0.14 18.58 7.93
C HIS A 120 -1.06 18.57 6.97
N ARG A 121 -2.25 18.88 7.49
CA ARG A 121 -3.52 18.79 6.75
C ARG A 121 -3.46 19.41 5.35
N ASN A 122 -2.90 20.61 5.24
CA ASN A 122 -2.86 21.33 3.96
C ASN A 122 -1.90 20.68 2.96
N ILE A 123 -0.78 20.15 3.42
CA ILE A 123 0.22 19.49 2.58
C ILE A 123 -0.38 18.19 2.03
N LEU A 124 -0.96 17.37 2.89
CA LEU A 124 -1.61 16.12 2.48
C LEU A 124 -2.80 16.38 1.56
N HIS A 125 -3.68 17.31 1.92
CA HIS A 125 -4.85 17.67 1.12
C HIS A 125 -4.45 18.15 -0.29
N ASN A 126 -3.48 19.06 -0.41
CA ASN A 126 -3.02 19.56 -1.70
C ASN A 126 -2.39 18.45 -2.55
N SER A 127 -1.66 17.51 -1.93
CA SER A 127 -1.11 16.36 -2.64
C SER A 127 -2.20 15.39 -3.13
N LEU A 128 -3.22 15.13 -2.31
CA LEU A 128 -4.37 14.32 -2.72
C LEU A 128 -5.17 14.99 -3.85
N LEU A 129 -5.34 16.32 -3.79
CA LEU A 129 -5.96 17.06 -4.89
C LEU A 129 -5.17 16.97 -6.20
N GLN A 130 -3.84 16.84 -6.16
CA GLN A 130 -3.03 16.63 -7.35
C GLN A 130 -3.15 15.20 -7.92
N LEU A 131 -3.49 14.21 -7.09
CA LEU A 131 -3.79 12.85 -7.56
C LEU A 131 -5.11 12.82 -8.36
N LEU A 132 -6.14 13.54 -7.89
CA LEU A 132 -7.48 13.51 -8.49
C LEU A 132 -7.58 14.07 -9.92
N PRO A 133 -6.98 15.24 -10.28
CA PRO A 133 -7.06 15.76 -11.65
C PRO A 133 -6.35 14.88 -12.69
N MET A 134 -5.33 14.13 -12.26
CA MET A 134 -4.70 13.15 -13.13
C MET A 134 -5.67 12.02 -13.53
N LEU A 135 -6.82 11.95 -12.85
CA LEU A 135 -7.91 11.01 -13.11
C LEU A 135 -9.04 11.63 -13.94
N LEU A 136 -9.19 12.95 -13.91
CA LEU A 136 -10.29 13.66 -14.55
C LEU A 136 -9.97 14.19 -15.96
N LEU A 137 -8.69 14.22 -16.34
CA LEU A 137 -8.22 14.56 -17.69
C LEU A 137 -8.09 13.35 -18.58
#